data_b3ca42fda668061cf31a0ef52d641761
#
_entry.id   b3ca42fda668061cf31a0ef52d641761
#
_cell.length_a   1.000
_cell.length_b   1.000
_cell.length_c   1.000
_cell.angle_alpha   90.00
_cell.angle_beta   90.00
_cell.angle_gamma   90.00
#
_symmetry.space_group_name_H-M   'P 1'
#
loop_
_entity.id
_entity.type
_entity.pdbx_description
1 polymer ?
#
loop_
_entity_poly.entity_id
_entity_poly.type
_entity_poly.pdbx_seq_one_letter_code
_entity_poly.pdbx_strand_id
1 'polypeptide(L)'
;HSFAMHTLLRNVSGMELNKSDIEISMLYNRAAEVSEKRKSYIKAVAYYTKAKNWDRIAALYAGKNGRRLIERAPGIFQSVRENIEEVMWKKYPTVMLNYLYYMSTKENVHNVMPLYEEIINDINNHPIWKDNKFLMGEMMIILSILQFNNLEKMNQSLIKVREYFGERTSVIFGNSLLTYGTTCMTTLY
;
A
#
# COMPACT_ATOMS: atom_id res chain seq x y z
N HIS A 1 26.09 -9.73 -13.87
CA HIS A 1 25.74 -8.33 -13.47
C HIS A 1 25.23 -8.18 -12.03
N SER A 2 24.80 -9.25 -11.33
CA SER A 2 24.43 -9.18 -9.90
C SER A 2 25.66 -9.09 -8.97
N PHE A 3 26.81 -9.58 -9.41
CA PHE A 3 28.06 -9.57 -8.65
C PHE A 3 28.59 -8.15 -8.36
N ALA A 4 28.47 -7.22 -9.32
CA ALA A 4 29.02 -5.87 -9.17
C ALA A 4 28.31 -5.05 -8.07
N MET A 5 27.01 -5.26 -7.88
CA MET A 5 26.26 -4.53 -6.85
C MET A 5 26.50 -5.10 -5.44
N HIS A 6 26.71 -6.42 -5.33
CA HIS A 6 27.09 -7.06 -4.07
C HIS A 6 28.49 -6.62 -3.61
N THR A 7 29.42 -6.42 -4.55
CA THR A 7 30.77 -5.94 -4.28
C THR A 7 30.77 -4.47 -3.84
N LEU A 8 29.97 -3.63 -4.48
CA LEU A 8 29.79 -2.22 -4.08
C LEU A 8 29.21 -2.11 -2.66
N LEU A 9 28.21 -2.90 -2.33
CA LEU A 9 27.61 -2.92 -0.99
C LEU A 9 28.54 -3.55 0.06
N ARG A 10 29.34 -4.53 -0.33
CA ARG A 10 30.34 -5.15 0.55
C ARG A 10 31.49 -4.19 0.84
N ASN A 11 31.90 -3.42 -0.17
CA ASN A 11 32.90 -2.36 0.00
C ASN A 11 32.35 -1.18 0.83
N VAL A 12 31.05 -0.89 0.73
CA VAL A 12 30.38 0.12 1.59
C VAL A 12 30.36 -0.36 3.05
N SER A 13 30.04 -1.63 3.32
CA SER A 13 30.07 -2.17 4.70
C SER A 13 31.48 -2.29 5.27
N GLY A 14 32.52 -2.41 4.42
CA GLY A 14 33.94 -2.42 4.83
C GLY A 14 34.59 -1.03 4.91
N MET A 15 33.96 -0.01 4.32
CA MET A 15 34.43 1.38 4.33
C MET A 15 33.66 2.26 5.35
N GLU A 16 32.89 1.65 6.26
CA GLU A 16 32.05 2.36 7.25
C GLU A 16 32.82 3.29 8.19
N LEU A 17 34.14 3.29 8.15
CA LEU A 17 34.94 4.01 9.14
C LEU A 17 35.15 5.50 8.85
N ASN A 18 34.75 6.04 7.66
CA ASN A 18 35.03 7.45 7.33
C ASN A 18 34.01 8.16 6.44
N LYS A 19 32.79 7.61 6.24
CA LYS A 19 31.76 8.33 5.46
C LYS A 19 30.77 9.00 6.39
N SER A 20 30.39 10.23 6.05
CA SER A 20 29.32 10.93 6.75
C SER A 20 27.99 10.16 6.57
N ASP A 21 27.09 10.24 7.56
CA ASP A 21 25.74 9.64 7.48
C ASP A 21 24.98 10.07 6.22
N ILE A 22 25.27 11.27 5.72
CA ILE A 22 24.70 11.82 4.48
C ILE A 22 25.18 11.03 3.27
N GLU A 23 26.47 10.71 3.17
CA GLU A 23 27.00 9.93 2.03
C GLU A 23 26.46 8.51 2.03
N ILE A 24 26.31 7.90 3.20
CA ILE A 24 25.72 6.57 3.36
C ILE A 24 24.24 6.58 2.92
N SER A 25 23.47 7.57 3.37
CA SER A 25 22.09 7.74 2.94
C SER A 25 21.94 7.93 1.43
N MET A 26 22.81 8.72 0.81
CA MET A 26 22.84 8.90 -0.65
C MET A 26 23.13 7.60 -1.40
N LEU A 27 24.05 6.76 -0.91
CA LEU A 27 24.35 5.47 -1.50
C LEU A 27 23.16 4.50 -1.41
N TYR A 28 22.47 4.46 -0.25
CA TYR A 28 21.26 3.66 -0.12
C TYR A 28 20.13 4.16 -1.02
N ASN A 29 19.94 5.46 -1.17
CA ASN A 29 18.96 6.01 -2.11
C ASN A 29 19.24 5.57 -3.54
N ARG A 30 20.48 5.67 -4.01
CA ARG A 30 20.88 5.19 -5.36
C ARG A 30 20.65 3.68 -5.54
N ALA A 31 20.99 2.87 -4.53
CA ALA A 31 20.74 1.42 -4.56
C ALA A 31 19.25 1.10 -4.63
N ALA A 32 18.42 1.88 -3.91
CA ALA A 32 16.98 1.78 -3.95
C ALA A 32 16.42 2.12 -5.33
N GLU A 33 16.84 3.23 -5.94
CA GLU A 33 16.41 3.64 -7.28
C GLU A 33 16.75 2.59 -8.35
N VAL A 34 17.96 2.01 -8.29
CA VAL A 34 18.37 0.91 -9.19
C VAL A 34 17.49 -0.31 -8.98
N SER A 35 17.15 -0.65 -7.73
CA SER A 35 16.26 -1.76 -7.40
C SER A 35 14.84 -1.50 -7.92
N GLU A 36 14.34 -0.29 -7.79
CA GLU A 36 13.04 0.15 -8.30
C GLU A 36 12.97 0.03 -9.83
N LYS A 37 13.98 0.56 -10.56
CA LYS A 37 14.09 0.42 -12.02
C LYS A 37 14.09 -1.03 -12.48
N ARG A 38 14.66 -1.93 -11.68
CA ARG A 38 14.66 -3.40 -11.90
C ARG A 38 13.37 -4.08 -11.43
N LYS A 39 12.36 -3.33 -10.98
CA LYS A 39 11.10 -3.84 -10.41
C LYS A 39 11.29 -4.74 -9.18
N SER A 40 12.44 -4.63 -8.51
CA SER A 40 12.75 -5.32 -7.24
C SER A 40 12.29 -4.48 -6.05
N TYR A 41 10.98 -4.23 -5.97
CA TYR A 41 10.39 -3.26 -5.05
C TYR A 41 10.66 -3.56 -3.57
N ILE A 42 10.67 -4.84 -3.15
CA ILE A 42 10.99 -5.21 -1.75
C ILE A 42 12.41 -4.78 -1.39
N LYS A 43 13.37 -5.00 -2.30
CA LYS A 43 14.75 -4.53 -2.09
C LYS A 43 14.83 -3.00 -2.09
N ALA A 44 14.06 -2.34 -2.96
CA ALA A 44 14.01 -0.89 -3.00
C ALA A 44 13.51 -0.32 -1.67
N VAL A 45 12.40 -0.87 -1.12
CA VAL A 45 11.89 -0.47 0.21
C VAL A 45 12.94 -0.67 1.29
N ALA A 46 13.62 -1.83 1.33
CA ALA A 46 14.66 -2.09 2.33
C ALA A 46 15.83 -1.08 2.26
N TYR A 47 16.24 -0.66 1.06
CA TYR A 47 17.27 0.36 0.90
C TYR A 47 16.77 1.77 1.25
N TYR A 48 15.54 2.14 0.83
CA TYR A 48 14.95 3.42 1.23
C TYR A 48 14.75 3.52 2.74
N THR A 49 14.43 2.42 3.42
CA THR A 49 14.36 2.37 4.90
C THR A 49 15.70 2.71 5.54
N LYS A 50 16.80 2.12 5.03
CA LYS A 50 18.17 2.45 5.48
C LYS A 50 18.54 3.91 5.19
N ALA A 51 18.05 4.45 4.08
CA ALA A 51 18.23 5.86 3.72
C ALA A 51 17.29 6.81 4.48
N LYS A 52 16.33 6.30 5.25
CA LYS A 52 15.24 7.06 5.90
C LYS A 52 14.41 7.90 4.91
N ASN A 53 14.31 7.43 3.65
CA ASN A 53 13.54 8.11 2.60
C ASN A 53 12.07 7.66 2.65
N TRP A 54 11.36 8.11 3.67
CA TRP A 54 9.99 7.71 3.97
C TRP A 54 8.99 8.14 2.89
N ASP A 55 9.21 9.29 2.27
CA ASP A 55 8.38 9.80 1.17
C ASP A 55 8.39 8.82 -0.02
N ARG A 56 9.56 8.33 -0.40
CA ARG A 56 9.71 7.38 -1.49
C ARG A 56 9.09 6.02 -1.17
N ILE A 57 9.23 5.57 0.09
CA ILE A 57 8.60 4.35 0.58
C ILE A 57 7.08 4.47 0.51
N ALA A 58 6.51 5.56 1.03
CA ALA A 58 5.08 5.82 0.98
C ALA A 58 4.57 5.86 -0.47
N ALA A 59 5.29 6.53 -1.39
CA ALA A 59 4.95 6.56 -2.81
C ALA A 59 4.94 5.17 -3.46
N LEU A 60 5.86 4.27 -3.09
CA LEU A 60 5.87 2.87 -3.56
C LEU A 60 4.66 2.09 -3.07
N TYR A 61 4.30 2.24 -1.80
CA TYR A 61 3.12 1.59 -1.23
C TYR A 61 1.80 2.20 -1.72
N ALA A 62 1.80 3.48 -2.09
CA ALA A 62 0.63 4.14 -2.69
C ALA A 62 0.41 3.72 -4.15
N GLY A 63 1.46 3.29 -4.84
CA GLY A 63 1.40 2.93 -6.26
C GLY A 63 0.66 1.61 -6.53
N LYS A 64 0.45 1.31 -7.80
CA LYS A 64 -0.26 0.10 -8.29
C LYS A 64 0.31 -1.24 -7.80
N ASN A 65 1.53 -1.27 -7.29
CA ASN A 65 2.16 -2.46 -6.71
C ASN A 65 2.07 -2.49 -5.17
N GLY A 66 1.51 -1.45 -4.54
CA GLY A 66 1.50 -1.29 -3.09
C GLY A 66 0.87 -2.48 -2.37
N ARG A 67 -0.29 -2.93 -2.81
CA ARG A 67 -0.96 -4.12 -2.29
C ARG A 67 -0.05 -5.36 -2.33
N ARG A 68 0.57 -5.64 -3.49
CA ARG A 68 1.46 -6.79 -3.65
C ARG A 68 2.71 -6.69 -2.78
N LEU A 69 3.20 -5.49 -2.51
CA LEU A 69 4.32 -5.27 -1.60
C LEU A 69 3.94 -5.62 -0.17
N ILE A 70 2.75 -5.20 0.29
CA ILE A 70 2.23 -5.54 1.62
C ILE A 70 2.03 -7.05 1.73
N GLU A 71 1.37 -7.68 0.76
CA GLU A 71 1.11 -9.13 0.73
C GLU A 71 2.39 -9.97 0.77
N ARG A 72 3.45 -9.55 0.07
CA ARG A 72 4.70 -10.31 -0.03
C ARG A 72 5.65 -10.11 1.14
N ALA A 73 5.56 -8.97 1.81
CA ALA A 73 6.46 -8.61 2.90
C ALA A 73 5.73 -7.82 4.00
N PRO A 74 4.69 -8.41 4.64
CA PRO A 74 3.88 -7.71 5.63
C PRO A 74 4.70 -7.23 6.83
N GLY A 75 5.69 -7.99 7.28
CA GLY A 75 6.57 -7.59 8.38
C GLY A 75 7.41 -6.36 8.06
N ILE A 76 7.87 -6.20 6.80
CA ILE A 76 8.57 -4.99 6.37
C ILE A 76 7.60 -3.81 6.38
N PHE A 77 6.38 -3.99 5.86
CA PHE A 77 5.38 -2.94 5.88
C PHE A 77 5.03 -2.51 7.32
N GLN A 78 4.85 -3.47 8.23
CA GLN A 78 4.56 -3.17 9.63
C GLN A 78 5.69 -2.33 10.27
N SER A 79 6.95 -2.75 10.10
CA SER A 79 8.10 -1.99 10.59
C SER A 79 8.19 -0.59 9.97
N VAL A 80 7.88 -0.45 8.68
CA VAL A 80 7.83 0.84 8.00
C VAL A 80 6.71 1.71 8.58
N ARG A 81 5.52 1.13 8.80
CA ARG A 81 4.36 1.83 9.36
C ARG A 81 4.66 2.41 10.74
N GLU A 82 5.35 1.67 11.59
CA GLU A 82 5.73 2.10 12.94
C GLU A 82 6.74 3.27 12.95
N ASN A 83 7.51 3.42 11.87
CA ASN A 83 8.56 4.44 11.75
C ASN A 83 8.17 5.64 10.88
N ILE A 84 7.08 5.56 10.13
CA ILE A 84 6.60 6.67 9.30
C ILE A 84 5.67 7.54 10.13
N GLU A 85 5.93 8.84 10.11
CA GLU A 85 5.08 9.83 10.74
C GLU A 85 3.67 9.84 10.10
N GLU A 86 2.65 10.09 10.93
CA GLU A 86 1.25 10.14 10.51
C GLU A 86 1.00 11.09 9.32
N VAL A 87 1.73 12.21 9.27
CA VAL A 87 1.67 13.20 8.17
C VAL A 87 1.96 12.56 6.81
N MET A 88 2.86 11.57 6.76
CA MET A 88 3.21 10.89 5.50
C MET A 88 2.10 9.99 5.01
N TRP A 89 1.38 9.32 5.91
CA TRP A 89 0.20 8.53 5.56
C TRP A 89 -0.92 9.40 5.03
N LYS A 90 -1.12 10.58 5.61
CA LYS A 90 -2.09 11.58 5.17
C LYS A 90 -1.76 12.17 3.79
N LYS A 91 -0.48 12.18 3.39
CA LYS A 91 -0.07 12.57 2.03
C LYS A 91 -0.43 11.52 0.97
N TYR A 92 -0.47 10.23 1.35
CA TYR A 92 -0.69 9.12 0.44
C TYR A 92 -1.84 8.21 0.90
N PRO A 93 -3.12 8.64 0.78
CA PRO A 93 -4.27 7.90 1.31
C PRO A 93 -4.39 6.48 0.75
N THR A 94 -3.94 6.26 -0.49
CA THR A 94 -3.96 4.93 -1.12
C THR A 94 -3.07 3.90 -0.40
N VAL A 95 -2.07 4.32 0.38
CA VAL A 95 -1.29 3.41 1.23
C VAL A 95 -2.19 2.77 2.28
N MET A 96 -2.98 3.61 2.96
CA MET A 96 -3.90 3.14 4.00
C MET A 96 -4.99 2.24 3.42
N LEU A 97 -5.48 2.56 2.21
CA LEU A 97 -6.45 1.72 1.51
C LEU A 97 -5.86 0.36 1.11
N ASN A 98 -4.62 0.32 0.61
CA ASN A 98 -3.92 -0.93 0.31
C ASN A 98 -3.72 -1.79 1.56
N TYR A 99 -3.41 -1.17 2.70
CA TYR A 99 -3.27 -1.84 3.98
C TYR A 99 -4.62 -2.36 4.51
N LEU A 100 -5.64 -1.51 4.47
CA LEU A 100 -7.00 -1.88 4.88
C LEU A 100 -7.53 -3.07 4.06
N TYR A 101 -7.31 -3.06 2.75
CA TYR A 101 -7.64 -4.20 1.91
C TYR A 101 -6.88 -5.46 2.33
N TYR A 102 -5.58 -5.37 2.56
CA TYR A 102 -4.79 -6.51 3.04
C TYR A 102 -5.37 -7.07 4.34
N MET A 103 -5.67 -6.21 5.30
CA MET A 103 -6.29 -6.61 6.57
C MET A 103 -7.66 -7.26 6.36
N SER A 104 -8.49 -6.71 5.47
CA SER A 104 -9.83 -7.26 5.18
C SER A 104 -9.79 -8.68 4.59
N THR A 105 -8.66 -9.10 4.00
CA THR A 105 -8.46 -10.45 3.45
C THR A 105 -7.78 -11.43 4.40
N LYS A 106 -7.24 -10.95 5.53
CA LYS A 106 -6.46 -11.75 6.47
C LYS A 106 -7.08 -11.86 7.85
N GLU A 107 -7.79 -10.82 8.26
CA GLU A 107 -8.32 -10.68 9.60
C GLU A 107 -9.85 -10.83 9.62
N ASN A 108 -10.39 -11.05 10.80
CA ASN A 108 -11.84 -11.05 11.01
C ASN A 108 -12.38 -9.62 10.83
N VAL A 109 -13.57 -9.51 10.24
CA VAL A 109 -14.28 -8.25 10.01
C VAL A 109 -14.35 -7.37 11.27
N HIS A 110 -14.59 -7.98 12.44
CA HIS A 110 -14.65 -7.25 13.72
C HIS A 110 -13.35 -6.54 14.08
N ASN A 111 -12.21 -7.11 13.65
CA ASN A 111 -10.89 -6.50 13.89
C ASN A 111 -10.57 -5.39 12.87
N VAL A 112 -11.18 -5.43 11.70
CA VAL A 112 -10.89 -4.50 10.59
C VAL A 112 -11.84 -3.31 10.57
N MET A 113 -13.08 -3.47 11.04
CA MET A 113 -14.08 -2.39 11.04
C MET A 113 -13.61 -1.12 11.76
N PRO A 114 -13.01 -1.17 12.96
CA PRO A 114 -12.52 0.04 13.63
C PRO A 114 -11.49 0.80 12.78
N LEU A 115 -10.56 0.08 12.12
CA LEU A 115 -9.59 0.67 11.22
C LEU A 115 -10.25 1.29 9.97
N TYR A 116 -11.30 0.64 9.44
CA TYR A 116 -12.09 1.19 8.34
C TYR A 116 -12.75 2.51 8.75
N GLU A 117 -13.36 2.56 9.91
CA GLU A 117 -14.04 3.74 10.45
C GLU A 117 -13.07 4.90 10.72
N GLU A 118 -11.89 4.60 11.24
CA GLU A 118 -10.80 5.56 11.43
C GLU A 118 -10.39 6.18 10.09
N ILE A 119 -10.07 5.36 9.10
CA ILE A 119 -9.59 5.83 7.79
C ILE A 119 -10.66 6.64 7.06
N ILE A 120 -11.93 6.19 7.06
CA ILE A 120 -13.01 6.95 6.39
C ILE A 120 -13.26 8.28 7.09
N ASN A 121 -13.15 8.32 8.41
CA ASN A 121 -13.29 9.57 9.18
C ASN A 121 -12.14 10.54 8.83
N ASP A 122 -10.92 10.06 8.73
CA ASP A 122 -9.77 10.85 8.31
C ASP A 122 -9.95 11.41 6.89
N ILE A 123 -10.44 10.60 5.96
CA ILE A 123 -10.71 11.03 4.58
C ILE A 123 -11.80 12.11 4.57
N ASN A 124 -12.90 11.92 5.29
CA ASN A 124 -14.02 12.84 5.32
C ASN A 124 -13.67 14.20 5.97
N ASN A 125 -12.77 14.20 6.93
CA ASN A 125 -12.32 15.41 7.62
C ASN A 125 -11.13 16.10 6.92
N HIS A 126 -10.50 15.45 5.94
CA HIS A 126 -9.34 16.03 5.26
C HIS A 126 -9.76 17.05 4.20
N PRO A 127 -9.20 18.27 4.20
CA PRO A 127 -9.63 19.36 3.32
C PRO A 127 -9.62 19.02 1.81
N ILE A 128 -8.68 18.17 1.38
CA ILE A 128 -8.48 17.82 -0.03
C ILE A 128 -9.18 16.51 -0.39
N TRP A 129 -9.32 15.56 0.56
CA TRP A 129 -9.78 14.21 0.26
C TRP A 129 -11.28 14.00 0.43
N LYS A 130 -11.96 14.81 1.27
CA LYS A 130 -13.39 14.70 1.55
C LYS A 130 -14.27 14.68 0.30
N ASP A 131 -13.86 15.42 -0.74
CA ASP A 131 -14.59 15.52 -2.01
C ASP A 131 -14.02 14.61 -3.11
N ASN A 132 -13.04 13.77 -2.77
CA ASN A 132 -12.40 12.89 -3.72
C ASN A 132 -13.25 11.62 -3.94
N LYS A 133 -14.12 11.69 -4.95
CA LYS A 133 -15.00 10.57 -5.33
C LYS A 133 -14.25 9.26 -5.58
N PHE A 134 -13.01 9.35 -6.08
CA PHE A 134 -12.21 8.16 -6.33
C PHE A 134 -11.83 7.44 -5.03
N LEU A 135 -11.37 8.17 -4.01
CA LEU A 135 -11.08 7.59 -2.69
C LEU A 135 -12.33 7.01 -2.04
N MET A 136 -13.47 7.71 -2.14
CA MET A 136 -14.75 7.20 -1.64
C MET A 136 -15.17 5.91 -2.35
N GLY A 137 -14.96 5.82 -3.65
CA GLY A 137 -15.20 4.60 -4.42
C GLY A 137 -14.35 3.42 -3.93
N GLU A 138 -13.04 3.62 -3.72
CA GLU A 138 -12.15 2.59 -3.16
C GLU A 138 -12.61 2.14 -1.77
N MET A 139 -13.01 3.07 -0.90
CA MET A 139 -13.56 2.75 0.42
C MET A 139 -14.84 1.92 0.34
N MET A 140 -15.74 2.24 -0.62
CA MET A 140 -16.97 1.46 -0.82
C MET A 140 -16.69 0.04 -1.31
N ILE A 141 -15.66 -0.18 -2.14
CA ILE A 141 -15.23 -1.53 -2.53
C ILE A 141 -14.78 -2.31 -1.30
N ILE A 142 -13.93 -1.72 -0.47
CA ILE A 142 -13.44 -2.39 0.76
C ILE A 142 -14.62 -2.68 1.69
N LEU A 143 -15.55 -1.74 1.85
CA LEU A 143 -16.74 -1.96 2.65
C LEU A 143 -17.58 -3.13 2.13
N SER A 144 -17.74 -3.27 0.81
CA SER A 144 -18.45 -4.39 0.22
C SER A 144 -17.82 -5.74 0.57
N ILE A 145 -16.47 -5.80 0.65
CA ILE A 145 -15.74 -6.99 1.10
C ILE A 145 -16.02 -7.28 2.57
N LEU A 146 -15.97 -6.27 3.42
CA LEU A 146 -16.25 -6.41 4.86
C LEU A 146 -17.70 -6.84 5.14
N GLN A 147 -18.60 -6.61 4.20
CA GLN A 147 -20.02 -6.96 4.27
C GLN A 147 -20.39 -8.24 3.53
N PHE A 148 -19.41 -9.08 3.15
CA PHE A 148 -19.65 -10.24 2.26
C PHE A 148 -20.71 -11.23 2.77
N ASN A 149 -21.00 -11.26 4.08
CA ASN A 149 -22.07 -12.07 4.68
C ASN A 149 -23.46 -11.44 4.56
N ASN A 150 -23.58 -10.23 4.00
CA ASN A 150 -24.85 -9.53 3.81
C ASN A 150 -24.94 -9.00 2.39
N LEU A 151 -25.54 -9.81 1.50
CA LEU A 151 -25.63 -9.50 0.07
C LEU A 151 -26.34 -8.18 -0.22
N GLU A 152 -27.33 -7.80 0.56
CA GLU A 152 -28.04 -6.53 0.37
C GLU A 152 -27.12 -5.33 0.66
N LYS A 153 -26.42 -5.32 1.80
CA LYS A 153 -25.46 -4.27 2.15
C LYS A 153 -24.31 -4.22 1.16
N MET A 154 -23.80 -5.39 0.75
CA MET A 154 -22.76 -5.50 -0.27
C MET A 154 -23.20 -4.87 -1.59
N ASN A 155 -24.43 -5.17 -2.05
CA ASN A 155 -24.97 -4.60 -3.28
C ASN A 155 -25.15 -3.08 -3.18
N GLN A 156 -25.64 -2.57 -2.05
CA GLN A 156 -25.77 -1.13 -1.80
C GLN A 156 -24.41 -0.42 -1.87
N SER A 157 -23.36 -1.03 -1.32
CA SER A 157 -21.99 -0.50 -1.42
C SER A 157 -21.49 -0.51 -2.87
N LEU A 158 -21.73 -1.57 -3.65
CA LEU A 158 -21.33 -1.67 -5.05
C LEU A 158 -22.07 -0.70 -5.98
N ILE A 159 -23.33 -0.37 -5.69
CA ILE A 159 -24.07 0.69 -6.39
C ILE A 159 -23.34 2.02 -6.21
N LYS A 160 -22.96 2.38 -5.00
CA LYS A 160 -22.19 3.60 -4.71
C LYS A 160 -20.83 3.60 -5.40
N VAL A 161 -20.16 2.44 -5.51
CA VAL A 161 -18.91 2.32 -6.28
C VAL A 161 -19.10 2.80 -7.71
N ARG A 162 -20.17 2.37 -8.39
CA ARG A 162 -20.48 2.81 -9.77
C ARG A 162 -20.72 4.31 -9.87
N GLU A 163 -21.42 4.89 -8.89
CA GLU A 163 -21.65 6.33 -8.82
C GLU A 163 -20.37 7.13 -8.66
N TYR A 164 -19.43 6.64 -7.84
CA TYR A 164 -18.17 7.31 -7.58
C TYR A 164 -17.14 7.15 -8.72
N PHE A 165 -17.03 5.97 -9.29
CA PHE A 165 -16.03 5.70 -10.35
C PHE A 165 -16.49 6.11 -11.74
N GLY A 166 -17.79 6.00 -12.05
CA GLY A 166 -18.25 6.08 -13.44
C GLY A 166 -17.57 4.99 -14.28
N GLU A 167 -16.82 5.41 -15.29
CA GLU A 167 -16.05 4.50 -16.16
C GLU A 167 -14.63 4.17 -15.67
N ARG A 168 -14.21 4.73 -14.55
CA ARG A 168 -12.87 4.51 -14.02
C ARG A 168 -12.76 3.15 -13.33
N THR A 169 -11.57 2.59 -13.32
CA THR A 169 -11.27 1.34 -12.61
C THR A 169 -10.57 1.62 -11.28
N SER A 170 -10.76 0.73 -10.32
CA SER A 170 -10.07 0.77 -9.04
C SER A 170 -8.56 0.66 -9.21
N VAL A 171 -7.78 1.44 -8.46
CA VAL A 171 -6.32 1.33 -8.40
C VAL A 171 -5.90 0.17 -7.51
N ILE A 172 -6.67 -0.08 -6.43
CA ILE A 172 -6.37 -1.14 -5.47
C ILE A 172 -6.59 -2.51 -6.11
N PHE A 173 -7.69 -2.68 -6.82
CA PHE A 173 -8.06 -3.95 -7.44
C PHE A 173 -7.56 -4.09 -8.88
N GLY A 174 -7.38 -2.97 -9.58
CA GLY A 174 -7.04 -2.97 -11.00
C GLY A 174 -8.05 -3.79 -11.80
N ASN A 175 -7.56 -4.57 -12.76
CA ASN A 175 -8.36 -5.50 -13.56
C ASN A 175 -8.49 -6.90 -12.92
N SER A 176 -8.14 -7.05 -11.63
CA SER A 176 -8.29 -8.34 -10.96
C SER A 176 -9.76 -8.60 -10.66
N LEU A 177 -10.26 -9.75 -11.08
CA LEU A 177 -11.55 -10.26 -10.63
C LEU A 177 -11.52 -10.42 -9.11
N LEU A 178 -12.52 -9.90 -8.42
CA LEU A 178 -12.75 -10.17 -7.00
C LEU A 178 -13.12 -11.66 -6.87
N THR A 179 -12.13 -12.48 -6.57
CA THR A 179 -12.36 -13.89 -6.26
C THR A 179 -12.40 -14.05 -4.75
N TYR A 180 -13.56 -14.40 -4.23
CA TYR A 180 -13.73 -14.81 -2.84
C TYR A 180 -13.50 -16.32 -2.76
N GLY A 181 -12.34 -16.70 -2.21
CA GLY A 181 -11.97 -18.12 -2.10
C GLY A 181 -11.67 -18.76 -3.47
N THR A 182 -11.75 -20.10 -3.52
CA THR A 182 -11.51 -20.89 -4.74
C THR A 182 -12.69 -20.91 -5.71
N THR A 183 -13.86 -20.51 -5.26
CA THR A 183 -15.07 -20.37 -6.07
C THR A 183 -15.48 -18.90 -6.12
N CYS A 184 -15.49 -18.35 -7.31
CA CYS A 184 -16.03 -17.01 -7.52
C CYS A 184 -17.54 -17.05 -7.24
N MET A 185 -17.99 -16.37 -6.18
CA MET A 185 -19.42 -16.28 -5.86
C MET A 185 -20.24 -15.66 -7.00
N THR A 186 -19.61 -14.89 -7.89
CA THR A 186 -20.26 -14.29 -9.05
C THR A 186 -20.53 -15.27 -10.19
N THR A 187 -19.98 -16.49 -10.15
CA THR A 187 -20.26 -17.56 -11.12
C THR A 187 -21.40 -18.49 -10.71
N LEU A 188 -21.99 -18.28 -9.55
CA LEU A 188 -23.11 -19.09 -9.04
C LEU A 188 -24.50 -18.48 -9.29
N TYR A 189 -24.55 -17.33 -10.01
CA TYR A 189 -25.80 -16.69 -10.41
C TYR A 189 -25.80 -16.24 -11.87
#